data_b6d606d1ccadfc61828412a6e6d5c8d5
#
_entry.id   b6d606d1ccadfc61828412a6e6d5c8d5
#
_cell.length_a   1.000
_cell.length_b   1.000
_cell.length_c   1.000
_cell.angle_alpha   90.00
_cell.angle_beta   90.00
_cell.angle_gamma   90.00
#
_symmetry.space_group_name_H-M   'P 1'
#
loop_
_entity.id
_entity.type
_entity.pdbx_description
1 polymer ?
#
loop_
_entity_poly.entity_id
_entity_poly.type
_entity_poly.pdbx_seq_one_letter_code
_entity_poly.pdbx_strand_id
1 'polypeptide(L)'
;NYQILNDNLNCIQFEDYNLKLKVVGNEIPNEVFVKIRDNTYKAKATGNNEFEHLFKSINSDVEFNLIAGGYNSQIFTITSLSQPKVVDMGITIHPPKYTNATIKKVENNGDIIIAEGSNIKWRIQLQNTTNCSIVFDNKVEKKSTTNSLNFQKKIYSNTTYSIISSNENNLTDSLTYYIKVIPDEFPQILLEQEYDSSNQQYIFNGTIEDDYKLRRLEFIYSFTLNDSLITTTTELNIQGLNVEHFFHTFSFEKWNIKAGE
;
A
#
# COMPACT_ATOMS: atom_id res chain seq x y z
N ASN A 1 16.61 -50.49 12.43
CA ASN A 1 15.85 -49.65 11.52
C ASN A 1 15.83 -48.22 12.06
N TYR A 2 15.79 -47.25 11.15
CA TYR A 2 15.66 -45.80 11.46
C TYR A 2 14.25 -45.33 11.14
N GLN A 3 13.66 -44.57 12.04
CA GLN A 3 12.36 -43.94 11.87
C GLN A 3 12.51 -42.42 12.05
N ILE A 4 12.14 -41.65 11.04
CA ILE A 4 12.03 -40.20 11.14
C ILE A 4 10.74 -39.87 11.89
N LEU A 5 10.83 -38.99 12.89
CA LEU A 5 9.71 -38.59 13.75
C LEU A 5 9.08 -37.24 13.30
N ASN A 6 9.74 -36.53 12.41
CA ASN A 6 9.18 -35.32 11.81
C ASN A 6 8.02 -35.67 10.85
N ASP A 7 6.96 -34.87 10.82
CA ASP A 7 5.81 -35.11 9.93
C ASP A 7 6.21 -35.06 8.44
N ASN A 8 7.19 -34.25 8.10
CA ASN A 8 7.78 -34.16 6.76
C ASN A 8 9.24 -33.69 6.84
N LEU A 9 9.95 -33.76 5.72
CA LEU A 9 11.32 -33.30 5.55
C LEU A 9 11.36 -31.98 4.72
N ASN A 10 10.48 -31.05 5.03
CA ASN A 10 10.47 -29.74 4.37
C ASN A 10 10.97 -28.66 5.34
N CYS A 11 11.79 -27.74 4.85
CA CYS A 11 12.32 -26.63 5.60
C CYS A 11 12.18 -25.35 4.78
N ILE A 12 11.76 -24.27 5.41
CA ILE A 12 11.77 -22.96 4.75
C ILE A 12 13.23 -22.54 4.52
N GLN A 13 13.51 -22.04 3.32
CA GLN A 13 14.85 -21.62 2.92
C GLN A 13 15.45 -20.61 3.92
N PHE A 14 16.71 -20.83 4.30
CA PHE A 14 17.49 -20.09 5.32
C PHE A 14 17.03 -20.29 6.76
N GLU A 15 16.04 -21.13 7.03
CA GLU A 15 15.70 -21.53 8.39
C GLU A 15 16.48 -22.75 8.86
N ASP A 16 16.47 -22.96 10.18
CA ASP A 16 17.03 -24.13 10.81
C ASP A 16 16.02 -25.28 10.80
N TYR A 17 16.50 -26.50 10.59
CA TYR A 17 15.67 -27.71 10.63
C TYR A 17 16.14 -28.67 11.69
N ASN A 18 15.32 -28.97 12.69
CA ASN A 18 15.64 -29.96 13.73
C ASN A 18 15.11 -31.32 13.33
N LEU A 19 16.00 -32.18 12.84
CA LEU A 19 15.71 -33.58 12.54
C LEU A 19 15.52 -34.35 13.85
N LYS A 20 14.40 -35.03 13.99
CA LYS A 20 14.11 -35.96 15.10
C LYS A 20 13.98 -37.37 14.54
N LEU A 21 14.67 -38.27 15.14
CA LEU A 21 14.68 -39.67 14.69
C LEU A 21 14.68 -40.64 15.87
N LYS A 22 14.23 -41.86 15.61
CA LYS A 22 14.24 -42.99 16.55
C LYS A 22 14.92 -44.19 15.92
N VAL A 23 15.73 -44.87 16.70
CA VAL A 23 16.31 -46.17 16.31
C VAL A 23 15.46 -47.28 16.87
N VAL A 24 15.05 -48.22 16.00
CA VAL A 24 14.20 -49.36 16.35
C VAL A 24 14.93 -50.67 16.01
N GLY A 25 15.08 -51.55 16.99
CA GLY A 25 15.75 -52.84 16.82
C GLY A 25 15.99 -53.53 18.15
N ASN A 26 16.53 -54.77 18.08
CA ASN A 26 16.85 -55.54 19.29
C ASN A 26 18.10 -55.03 20.03
N GLU A 27 19.04 -54.42 19.29
CA GLU A 27 20.21 -53.77 19.84
C GLU A 27 20.14 -52.29 19.45
N ILE A 28 20.22 -51.42 20.44
CA ILE A 28 20.13 -49.98 20.24
C ILE A 28 21.51 -49.35 20.45
N PRO A 29 22.06 -48.72 19.43
CA PRO A 29 23.37 -48.09 19.54
C PRO A 29 23.29 -46.83 20.42
N ASN A 30 24.36 -46.63 21.21
CA ASN A 30 24.49 -45.44 22.07
C ASN A 30 24.72 -44.16 21.27
N GLU A 31 25.13 -44.28 20.02
CA GLU A 31 25.48 -43.14 19.17
C GLU A 31 24.87 -43.30 17.79
N VAL A 32 24.32 -42.20 17.28
CA VAL A 32 23.81 -42.06 15.91
C VAL A 32 24.52 -40.87 15.27
N PHE A 33 24.90 -41.05 14.04
CA PHE A 33 25.55 -40.02 13.25
C PHE A 33 24.68 -39.68 12.02
N VAL A 34 24.69 -38.40 11.64
CA VAL A 34 24.10 -37.89 10.43
C VAL A 34 25.24 -37.61 9.46
N LYS A 35 25.27 -38.29 8.33
CA LYS A 35 26.25 -38.07 7.26
C LYS A 35 25.64 -37.19 6.19
N ILE A 36 26.30 -36.07 5.93
CA ILE A 36 25.94 -35.11 4.91
C ILE A 36 27.14 -34.98 3.97
N ARG A 37 27.02 -35.47 2.74
CA ARG A 37 28.13 -35.57 1.79
C ARG A 37 29.32 -36.35 2.44
N ASP A 38 30.47 -35.72 2.60
CA ASP A 38 31.67 -36.31 3.20
C ASP A 38 31.80 -36.07 4.69
N ASN A 39 30.92 -35.25 5.28
CA ASN A 39 30.96 -34.91 6.70
C ASN A 39 30.00 -35.78 7.52
N THR A 40 30.45 -36.14 8.72
CA THR A 40 29.66 -36.93 9.67
C THR A 40 29.52 -36.17 10.98
N TYR A 41 28.28 -35.99 11.43
CA TYR A 41 27.92 -35.26 12.64
C TYR A 41 27.23 -36.17 13.63
N LYS A 42 27.64 -36.12 14.90
CA LYS A 42 26.97 -36.88 15.95
C LYS A 42 25.62 -36.29 16.27
N ALA A 43 24.55 -37.06 16.22
CA ALA A 43 23.24 -36.67 16.70
C ALA A 43 23.21 -36.65 18.23
N LYS A 44 22.49 -35.70 18.81
CA LYS A 44 22.31 -35.58 20.26
C LYS A 44 21.21 -36.53 20.71
N ALA A 45 21.53 -37.42 21.68
CA ALA A 45 20.56 -38.29 22.29
C ALA A 45 19.59 -37.49 23.19
N THR A 46 18.28 -37.73 23.03
CA THR A 46 17.22 -37.06 23.79
C THR A 46 16.50 -38.02 24.76
N GLY A 47 16.81 -39.32 24.71
CA GLY A 47 16.24 -40.37 25.54
C GLY A 47 15.39 -41.38 24.75
N ASN A 48 15.05 -42.53 25.34
CA ASN A 48 14.15 -43.51 24.73
C ASN A 48 14.49 -43.92 23.28
N ASN A 49 15.77 -44.06 22.96
CA ASN A 49 16.28 -44.36 21.61
C ASN A 49 16.02 -43.26 20.58
N GLU A 50 15.76 -42.07 21.04
CA GLU A 50 15.50 -40.92 20.21
C GLU A 50 16.72 -40.02 20.15
N PHE A 51 16.93 -39.40 18.99
CA PHE A 51 18.07 -38.56 18.69
C PHE A 51 17.59 -37.35 17.90
N GLU A 52 18.34 -36.24 18.04
CA GLU A 52 18.08 -35.00 17.26
C GLU A 52 19.36 -34.50 16.62
N HIS A 53 19.21 -33.85 15.46
CA HIS A 53 20.29 -33.14 14.77
C HIS A 53 19.77 -31.86 14.16
N LEU A 54 20.45 -30.75 14.46
CA LEU A 54 20.07 -29.41 13.95
C LEU A 54 20.85 -29.10 12.67
N PHE A 55 20.13 -29.02 11.55
CA PHE A 55 20.64 -28.46 10.33
C PHE A 55 20.43 -26.96 10.40
N LYS A 56 21.52 -26.19 10.22
CA LYS A 56 21.45 -24.71 10.31
C LYS A 56 21.33 -24.06 8.95
N SER A 57 20.44 -23.08 8.85
CA SER A 57 20.30 -22.19 7.69
C SER A 57 20.30 -22.93 6.36
N ILE A 58 19.31 -23.79 6.15
CA ILE A 58 19.17 -24.60 4.92
C ILE A 58 18.88 -23.68 3.73
N ASN A 59 19.81 -23.59 2.78
CA ASN A 59 19.70 -22.75 1.60
C ASN A 59 19.33 -23.49 0.30
N SER A 60 19.45 -24.83 0.31
CA SER A 60 19.11 -25.74 -0.79
C SER A 60 18.78 -27.12 -0.23
N ASP A 61 18.26 -28.01 -1.05
CA ASP A 61 18.01 -29.38 -0.66
C ASP A 61 19.25 -30.04 -0.05
N VAL A 62 19.05 -30.80 1.03
CA VAL A 62 20.11 -31.44 1.77
C VAL A 62 19.86 -32.97 1.82
N GLU A 63 20.70 -33.72 1.12
CA GLU A 63 20.72 -35.15 1.21
C GLU A 63 21.56 -35.60 2.40
N PHE A 64 21.04 -36.56 3.18
CA PHE A 64 21.73 -37.13 4.32
C PHE A 64 21.38 -38.62 4.48
N ASN A 65 22.26 -39.36 5.16
CA ASN A 65 21.93 -40.66 5.68
C ASN A 65 22.35 -40.81 7.15
N LEU A 66 21.76 -41.77 7.82
CA LEU A 66 21.98 -42.05 9.23
C LEU A 66 22.90 -43.24 9.38
N ILE A 67 23.83 -43.17 10.33
CA ILE A 67 24.79 -44.22 10.61
C ILE A 67 24.73 -44.54 12.10
N ALA A 68 24.55 -45.81 12.44
CA ALA A 68 24.58 -46.30 13.82
C ALA A 68 24.95 -47.81 13.87
N GLY A 69 25.84 -48.19 14.77
CA GLY A 69 26.27 -49.57 14.92
C GLY A 69 26.86 -50.21 13.64
N GLY A 70 27.46 -49.40 12.76
CA GLY A 70 28.03 -49.87 11.48
C GLY A 70 27.02 -50.00 10.34
N TYR A 71 25.71 -49.69 10.56
CA TYR A 71 24.66 -49.76 9.56
C TYR A 71 24.30 -48.39 9.04
N ASN A 72 24.11 -48.30 7.72
CA ASN A 72 23.65 -47.07 7.05
C ASN A 72 22.15 -47.15 6.75
N SER A 73 21.46 -45.99 6.88
CA SER A 73 20.10 -45.83 6.36
C SER A 73 20.09 -45.66 4.84
N GLN A 74 18.91 -45.64 4.25
CA GLN A 74 18.69 -45.04 2.95
C GLN A 74 19.03 -43.55 2.99
N ILE A 75 19.16 -42.91 1.82
CA ILE A 75 19.32 -41.47 1.71
C ILE A 75 17.95 -40.81 1.93
N PHE A 76 17.94 -39.82 2.77
CA PHE A 76 16.82 -38.88 2.99
C PHE A 76 17.15 -37.53 2.42
N THR A 77 16.15 -36.78 2.03
CA THR A 77 16.32 -35.42 1.50
C THR A 77 15.46 -34.44 2.30
N ILE A 78 16.09 -33.41 2.87
CA ILE A 78 15.36 -32.26 3.37
C ILE A 78 15.17 -31.30 2.18
N THR A 79 13.91 -31.05 1.82
CA THR A 79 13.57 -30.15 0.72
C THR A 79 13.52 -28.70 1.21
N SER A 80 14.30 -27.83 0.57
CA SER A 80 14.33 -26.39 0.86
C SER A 80 13.22 -25.67 0.11
N LEU A 81 12.26 -25.11 0.83
CA LEU A 81 11.10 -24.40 0.27
C LEU A 81 11.37 -22.92 0.21
N SER A 82 11.47 -22.36 -0.99
CA SER A 82 11.65 -20.91 -1.19
C SER A 82 10.36 -20.16 -0.84
N GLN A 83 10.48 -19.07 -0.07
CA GLN A 83 9.36 -18.18 0.23
C GLN A 83 9.03 -17.26 -0.94
N PRO A 84 7.75 -16.94 -1.16
CA PRO A 84 7.37 -15.86 -2.05
C PRO A 84 7.87 -14.53 -1.49
N LYS A 85 8.30 -13.60 -2.35
CA LYS A 85 8.75 -12.27 -1.92
C LYS A 85 8.55 -11.21 -2.99
N VAL A 86 8.32 -9.99 -2.56
CA VAL A 86 8.40 -8.79 -3.42
C VAL A 86 9.88 -8.43 -3.58
N VAL A 87 10.33 -8.34 -4.85
CA VAL A 87 11.74 -8.01 -5.17
C VAL A 87 11.90 -6.59 -5.69
N ASP A 88 10.83 -6.02 -6.27
CA ASP A 88 10.82 -4.65 -6.76
C ASP A 88 9.39 -4.10 -6.69
N MET A 89 9.26 -2.86 -6.22
CA MET A 89 7.99 -2.15 -6.16
C MET A 89 8.18 -0.69 -6.54
N GLY A 90 7.54 -0.29 -7.64
CA GLY A 90 7.46 1.09 -8.09
C GLY A 90 6.05 1.64 -7.95
N ILE A 91 5.93 2.83 -7.36
CA ILE A 91 4.68 3.58 -7.24
C ILE A 91 4.81 4.88 -8.02
N THR A 92 3.89 5.11 -8.95
CA THR A 92 3.78 6.38 -9.67
C THR A 92 2.53 7.11 -9.23
N ILE A 93 2.71 8.30 -8.64
CA ILE A 93 1.65 9.15 -8.11
C ILE A 93 1.35 10.24 -9.13
N HIS A 94 0.12 10.27 -9.65
CA HIS A 94 -0.39 11.31 -10.51
C HIS A 94 -1.34 12.19 -9.69
N PRO A 95 -0.88 13.35 -9.19
CA PRO A 95 -1.71 14.25 -8.41
C PRO A 95 -2.83 14.85 -9.28
N PRO A 96 -3.95 15.29 -8.69
CA PRO A 96 -5.01 15.98 -9.40
C PRO A 96 -4.51 17.29 -10.03
N LYS A 97 -5.17 17.71 -11.11
CA LYS A 97 -4.75 18.92 -11.85
C LYS A 97 -4.84 20.21 -11.02
N TYR A 98 -5.74 20.26 -10.05
CA TYR A 98 -5.92 21.46 -9.21
C TYR A 98 -4.68 21.74 -8.33
N THR A 99 -3.94 20.71 -7.93
CA THR A 99 -2.74 20.88 -7.09
C THR A 99 -1.56 21.53 -7.81
N ASN A 100 -1.54 21.56 -9.14
CA ASN A 100 -0.38 21.93 -9.97
C ASN A 100 0.91 21.15 -9.64
N ALA A 101 0.82 20.07 -8.88
CA ALA A 101 1.95 19.24 -8.50
C ALA A 101 2.41 18.33 -9.64
N THR A 102 3.69 18.03 -9.66
CA THR A 102 4.30 17.13 -10.65
C THR A 102 4.12 15.65 -10.28
N ILE A 103 4.21 14.78 -11.29
CA ILE A 103 4.19 13.33 -11.10
C ILE A 103 5.39 12.93 -10.21
N LYS A 104 5.11 12.16 -9.16
CA LYS A 104 6.12 11.64 -8.23
C LYS A 104 6.27 10.12 -8.41
N LYS A 105 7.50 9.64 -8.39
CA LYS A 105 7.82 8.21 -8.36
C LYS A 105 8.45 7.85 -7.02
N VAL A 106 8.05 6.71 -6.47
CA VAL A 106 8.58 6.14 -5.22
C VAL A 106 8.95 4.71 -5.52
N GLU A 107 10.16 4.30 -5.14
CA GLU A 107 10.68 2.96 -5.35
C GLU A 107 10.91 2.28 -3.99
N ASN A 108 10.53 1.01 -3.90
CA ASN A 108 10.72 0.13 -2.75
C ASN A 108 10.23 0.68 -1.40
N ASN A 109 9.26 1.60 -1.45
CA ASN A 109 8.53 2.09 -0.28
C ASN A 109 7.04 2.16 -0.62
N GLY A 110 6.20 1.58 0.23
CA GLY A 110 4.75 1.55 0.04
C GLY A 110 4.00 2.62 0.81
N ASP A 111 4.61 3.20 1.85
CA ASP A 111 4.00 4.29 2.61
C ASP A 111 4.14 5.61 1.84
N ILE A 112 3.02 6.25 1.56
CA ILE A 112 2.98 7.47 0.73
C ILE A 112 2.04 8.51 1.31
N ILE A 113 2.34 9.78 1.01
CA ILE A 113 1.49 10.93 1.30
C ILE A 113 1.10 11.55 -0.03
N ILE A 114 -0.20 11.75 -0.24
CA ILE A 114 -0.78 12.20 -1.50
C ILE A 114 -1.87 13.25 -1.29
N ALA A 115 -2.15 14.07 -2.29
CA ALA A 115 -3.34 14.91 -2.31
C ALA A 115 -4.60 14.08 -2.60
N GLU A 116 -5.73 14.51 -2.08
CA GLU A 116 -7.03 13.88 -2.32
C GLU A 116 -7.34 13.73 -3.81
N GLY A 117 -7.85 12.55 -4.23
CA GLY A 117 -8.14 12.25 -5.63
C GLY A 117 -6.93 11.93 -6.50
N SER A 118 -5.73 11.78 -5.93
CA SER A 118 -4.56 11.32 -6.66
C SER A 118 -4.76 9.94 -7.27
N ASN A 119 -4.29 9.75 -8.49
CA ASN A 119 -4.32 8.48 -9.19
C ASN A 119 -2.97 7.78 -9.07
N ILE A 120 -2.95 6.63 -8.42
CA ILE A 120 -1.73 5.89 -8.09
C ILE A 120 -1.63 4.67 -8.99
N LYS A 121 -0.44 4.41 -9.51
CA LYS A 121 -0.09 3.22 -10.28
C LYS A 121 0.99 2.45 -9.54
N TRP A 122 0.71 1.17 -9.27
CA TRP A 122 1.66 0.22 -8.70
C TRP A 122 2.21 -0.68 -9.79
N ARG A 123 3.52 -0.90 -9.75
CA ARG A 123 4.25 -1.92 -10.51
C ARG A 123 5.00 -2.77 -9.50
N ILE A 124 4.63 -4.03 -9.38
CA ILE A 124 5.16 -4.95 -8.39
C ILE A 124 5.77 -6.15 -9.11
N GLN A 125 7.01 -6.49 -8.78
CA GLN A 125 7.71 -7.68 -9.25
C GLN A 125 7.95 -8.61 -8.07
N LEU A 126 7.70 -9.89 -8.29
CA LEU A 126 7.76 -10.93 -7.26
C LEU A 126 8.68 -12.06 -7.70
N GLN A 127 9.17 -12.82 -6.75
CA GLN A 127 9.96 -14.02 -6.96
C GLN A 127 9.36 -15.18 -6.13
N ASN A 128 9.49 -16.40 -6.64
CA ASN A 128 8.96 -17.62 -6.00
C ASN A 128 7.46 -17.54 -5.72
N THR A 129 6.70 -16.91 -6.60
CA THR A 129 5.29 -16.58 -6.41
C THR A 129 4.47 -17.14 -7.57
N THR A 130 3.37 -17.82 -7.25
CA THR A 130 2.37 -18.28 -8.22
C THR A 130 1.10 -17.43 -8.19
N ASN A 131 0.78 -16.82 -7.03
CA ASN A 131 -0.37 -15.95 -6.89
C ASN A 131 0.01 -14.69 -6.12
N CYS A 132 -0.48 -13.56 -6.59
CA CYS A 132 -0.33 -12.27 -5.93
C CYS A 132 -1.65 -11.53 -5.94
N SER A 133 -1.94 -10.79 -4.88
CA SER A 133 -3.09 -9.89 -4.79
C SER A 133 -2.73 -8.58 -4.13
N ILE A 134 -3.42 -7.51 -4.53
CA ILE A 134 -3.44 -6.25 -3.81
C ILE A 134 -4.80 -6.08 -3.16
N VAL A 135 -4.78 -5.75 -1.86
CA VAL A 135 -5.96 -5.68 -0.99
C VAL A 135 -6.00 -4.30 -0.36
N PHE A 136 -7.15 -3.64 -0.40
CA PHE A 136 -7.42 -2.37 0.27
C PHE A 136 -8.52 -2.58 1.30
N ASP A 137 -8.30 -2.14 2.54
CA ASP A 137 -9.29 -2.22 3.63
C ASP A 137 -10.00 -3.59 3.69
N ASN A 138 -9.21 -4.68 3.64
CA ASN A 138 -9.65 -6.08 3.60
C ASN A 138 -10.41 -6.52 2.33
N LYS A 139 -10.50 -5.68 1.29
CA LYS A 139 -11.12 -6.03 0.03
C LYS A 139 -10.05 -6.27 -1.04
N VAL A 140 -10.12 -7.44 -1.68
CA VAL A 140 -9.23 -7.75 -2.82
C VAL A 140 -9.65 -6.93 -4.03
N GLU A 141 -8.73 -6.09 -4.52
CA GLU A 141 -8.96 -5.22 -5.69
C GLU A 141 -8.43 -5.87 -6.98
N LYS A 142 -7.32 -6.58 -6.89
CA LYS A 142 -6.75 -7.29 -8.05
C LYS A 142 -5.99 -8.53 -7.61
N LYS A 143 -6.06 -9.58 -8.45
CA LYS A 143 -5.25 -10.79 -8.36
C LYS A 143 -4.43 -10.96 -9.63
N SER A 144 -3.26 -11.59 -9.49
CA SER A 144 -2.41 -12.03 -10.60
C SER A 144 -1.91 -13.44 -10.32
N THR A 145 -1.81 -14.26 -11.35
CA THR A 145 -1.23 -15.62 -11.30
C THR A 145 0.17 -15.65 -11.90
N THR A 146 0.82 -14.49 -11.97
CA THR A 146 2.18 -14.33 -12.48
C THR A 146 3.06 -13.69 -11.40
N ASN A 147 4.36 -13.66 -11.63
CA ASN A 147 5.35 -13.01 -10.77
C ASN A 147 5.36 -11.46 -10.92
N SER A 148 4.32 -10.87 -11.49
CA SER A 148 4.17 -9.42 -11.59
C SER A 148 2.72 -9.00 -11.41
N LEU A 149 2.52 -7.81 -10.81
CA LEU A 149 1.20 -7.20 -10.65
C LEU A 149 1.30 -5.71 -10.97
N ASN A 150 0.47 -5.27 -11.94
CA ASN A 150 0.25 -3.86 -12.24
C ASN A 150 -1.17 -3.49 -11.84
N PHE A 151 -1.31 -2.41 -11.06
CA PHE A 151 -2.60 -1.95 -10.55
C PHE A 151 -2.68 -0.43 -10.56
N GLN A 152 -3.89 0.10 -10.65
CA GLN A 152 -4.13 1.54 -10.63
C GLN A 152 -5.42 1.84 -9.86
N LYS A 153 -5.39 2.88 -9.00
CA LYS A 153 -6.55 3.31 -8.22
C LYS A 153 -6.46 4.79 -7.89
N LYS A 154 -7.62 5.48 -7.90
CA LYS A 154 -7.77 6.82 -7.30
C LYS A 154 -8.07 6.67 -5.81
N ILE A 155 -7.41 7.51 -5.02
CA ILE A 155 -7.52 7.49 -3.55
C ILE A 155 -8.04 8.84 -3.07
N TYR A 156 -9.08 8.82 -2.22
CA TYR A 156 -9.77 10.00 -1.70
C TYR A 156 -9.70 10.13 -0.17
N SER A 157 -9.32 9.07 0.54
CA SER A 157 -9.23 9.06 2.00
C SER A 157 -8.05 8.21 2.45
N ASN A 158 -7.64 8.41 3.69
CA ASN A 158 -6.63 7.57 4.34
C ASN A 158 -7.03 6.10 4.23
N THR A 159 -6.09 5.24 3.85
CA THR A 159 -6.36 3.82 3.66
C THR A 159 -5.11 2.99 3.88
N THR A 160 -5.28 1.73 4.25
CA THR A 160 -4.22 0.74 4.23
C THR A 160 -4.35 -0.15 3.00
N TYR A 161 -3.22 -0.63 2.48
CA TYR A 161 -3.24 -1.67 1.48
C TYR A 161 -2.17 -2.72 1.76
N SER A 162 -2.46 -3.95 1.34
CA SER A 162 -1.55 -5.08 1.50
C SER A 162 -1.28 -5.74 0.16
N ILE A 163 -0.02 -6.14 -0.03
CA ILE A 163 0.40 -7.01 -1.13
C ILE A 163 0.56 -8.39 -0.52
N ILE A 164 -0.28 -9.33 -0.96
CA ILE A 164 -0.27 -10.71 -0.47
C ILE A 164 0.20 -11.60 -1.61
N SER A 165 1.21 -12.40 -1.36
CA SER A 165 1.77 -13.36 -2.32
C SER A 165 1.78 -14.77 -1.76
N SER A 166 1.63 -15.75 -2.64
CA SER A 166 1.71 -17.17 -2.28
C SER A 166 2.34 -17.99 -3.40
N ASN A 167 2.88 -19.16 -3.05
CA ASN A 167 3.46 -20.08 -4.01
C ASN A 167 2.76 -21.45 -4.00
N GLU A 168 3.25 -22.38 -4.81
CA GLU A 168 2.73 -23.74 -4.96
C GLU A 168 2.85 -24.59 -3.67
N ASN A 169 3.78 -24.23 -2.78
CA ASN A 169 3.97 -24.88 -1.48
C ASN A 169 3.06 -24.32 -0.39
N ASN A 170 2.07 -23.48 -0.73
CA ASN A 170 1.18 -22.78 0.18
C ASN A 170 1.91 -21.85 1.18
N LEU A 171 3.16 -21.49 0.91
CA LEU A 171 3.84 -20.46 1.67
C LEU A 171 3.29 -19.10 1.22
N THR A 172 3.11 -18.20 2.19
CA THR A 172 2.54 -16.87 1.97
C THR A 172 3.45 -15.79 2.55
N ASP A 173 3.44 -14.62 1.92
CA ASP A 173 4.06 -13.40 2.43
C ASP A 173 3.08 -12.24 2.27
N SER A 174 3.13 -11.27 3.20
CA SER A 174 2.23 -10.12 3.21
C SER A 174 2.97 -8.87 3.66
N LEU A 175 2.95 -7.85 2.81
CA LEU A 175 3.48 -6.51 3.10
C LEU A 175 2.31 -5.54 3.19
N THR A 176 2.20 -4.82 4.31
CA THR A 176 1.13 -3.84 4.54
C THR A 176 1.70 -2.44 4.65
N TYR A 177 1.03 -1.49 3.97
CA TYR A 177 1.44 -0.10 3.84
C TYR A 177 0.26 0.85 4.09
N TYR A 178 0.60 2.10 4.39
CA TYR A 178 -0.37 3.15 4.66
C TYR A 178 -0.30 4.29 3.64
N ILE A 179 -1.47 4.77 3.20
CA ILE A 179 -1.61 5.94 2.36
C ILE A 179 -2.24 7.05 3.18
N LYS A 180 -1.47 8.11 3.43
CA LYS A 180 -1.98 9.35 4.03
C LYS A 180 -2.48 10.27 2.93
N VAL A 181 -3.72 10.71 3.03
CA VAL A 181 -4.33 11.68 2.11
C VAL A 181 -4.38 13.05 2.76
N ILE A 182 -3.91 14.06 2.04
CA ILE A 182 -4.11 15.47 2.38
C ILE A 182 -5.42 15.87 1.69
N PRO A 183 -6.47 16.20 2.46
CA PRO A 183 -7.75 16.60 1.88
C PRO A 183 -7.62 17.92 1.11
N ASP A 184 -8.54 18.13 0.16
CA ASP A 184 -8.76 19.39 -0.54
C ASP A 184 -9.72 20.23 0.31
N GLU A 185 -9.28 21.40 0.75
CA GLU A 185 -10.12 22.28 1.55
C GLU A 185 -10.97 23.16 0.65
N PHE A 186 -12.16 23.54 1.11
CA PHE A 186 -13.01 24.47 0.36
C PHE A 186 -12.47 25.88 0.45
N PRO A 187 -12.54 26.66 -0.67
CA PRO A 187 -12.19 28.09 -0.65
C PRO A 187 -12.97 28.84 0.44
N GLN A 188 -12.30 29.71 1.15
CA GLN A 188 -12.90 30.58 2.15
C GLN A 188 -13.00 32.00 1.60
N ILE A 189 -14.08 32.70 1.97
CA ILE A 189 -14.30 34.08 1.62
C ILE A 189 -14.65 34.88 2.88
N LEU A 190 -13.90 35.92 3.15
CA LEU A 190 -14.22 36.94 4.14
C LEU A 190 -14.69 38.18 3.39
N LEU A 191 -15.95 38.54 3.57
CA LEU A 191 -16.62 39.60 2.83
C LEU A 191 -17.07 40.71 3.79
N GLU A 192 -16.75 41.94 3.42
CA GLU A 192 -17.31 43.18 4.01
C GLU A 192 -18.16 43.88 2.95
N GLN A 193 -19.33 44.38 3.38
CA GLN A 193 -20.27 45.12 2.54
C GLN A 193 -20.59 46.46 3.17
N GLU A 194 -20.50 47.51 2.38
CA GLU A 194 -20.89 48.86 2.75
C GLU A 194 -21.84 49.44 1.70
N TYR A 195 -22.73 50.34 2.13
CA TYR A 195 -23.57 51.12 1.21
C TYR A 195 -23.14 52.60 1.18
N ASP A 196 -22.68 53.03 0.01
CA ASP A 196 -22.35 54.42 -0.25
C ASP A 196 -23.61 55.16 -0.70
N SER A 197 -24.22 55.93 0.23
CA SER A 197 -25.43 56.71 -0.04
C SER A 197 -25.20 57.89 -0.99
N SER A 198 -23.97 58.38 -1.12
CA SER A 198 -23.63 59.51 -1.99
C SER A 198 -23.63 59.08 -3.47
N ASN A 199 -23.17 57.87 -3.76
CA ASN A 199 -23.11 57.31 -5.09
C ASN A 199 -24.17 56.22 -5.33
N GLN A 200 -25.07 55.97 -4.38
CA GLN A 200 -26.15 54.96 -4.46
C GLN A 200 -25.65 53.57 -4.87
N GLN A 201 -24.54 53.14 -4.33
CA GLN A 201 -23.90 51.86 -4.68
C GLN A 201 -23.52 51.06 -3.45
N TYR A 202 -23.53 49.74 -3.63
CA TYR A 202 -22.94 48.79 -2.68
C TYR A 202 -21.46 48.62 -3.01
N ILE A 203 -20.65 48.59 -1.96
CA ILE A 203 -19.22 48.30 -2.03
C ILE A 203 -19.00 46.97 -1.37
N PHE A 204 -18.37 46.08 -2.08
CA PHE A 204 -17.97 44.73 -1.60
C PHE A 204 -16.46 44.67 -1.61
N ASN A 205 -15.86 44.44 -0.47
CA ASN A 205 -14.44 44.17 -0.36
C ASN A 205 -14.20 42.93 0.51
N GLY A 206 -13.08 42.27 0.33
CA GLY A 206 -12.78 41.11 1.13
C GLY A 206 -11.54 40.39 0.71
N THR A 207 -11.36 39.25 1.39
CA THR A 207 -10.27 38.31 1.15
C THR A 207 -10.83 36.95 0.81
N ILE A 208 -10.24 36.33 -0.19
CA ILE A 208 -10.51 34.94 -0.57
C ILE A 208 -9.24 34.16 -0.41
N GLU A 209 -9.35 32.90 0.12
CA GLU A 209 -8.20 32.02 0.28
C GLU A 209 -8.54 30.58 -0.07
N ASP A 210 -7.55 29.85 -0.57
CA ASP A 210 -7.63 28.44 -0.93
C ASP A 210 -6.24 27.80 -0.88
N ASP A 211 -6.15 26.53 -0.52
CA ASP A 211 -4.87 25.80 -0.39
C ASP A 211 -4.21 25.51 -1.75
N TYR A 212 -4.99 25.44 -2.85
CA TYR A 212 -4.50 25.10 -4.19
C TYR A 212 -4.65 26.18 -5.26
N LYS A 213 -4.82 27.44 -4.92
CA LYS A 213 -5.02 28.57 -5.84
C LYS A 213 -6.45 28.71 -6.35
N LEU A 214 -6.91 29.92 -6.24
CA LEU A 214 -8.19 30.36 -6.76
C LEU A 214 -8.20 30.41 -8.29
N ARG A 215 -9.28 29.92 -8.89
CA ARG A 215 -9.44 29.90 -10.36
C ARG A 215 -10.38 30.95 -10.86
N ARG A 216 -11.44 31.24 -10.10
CA ARG A 216 -12.52 32.13 -10.51
C ARG A 216 -13.22 32.67 -9.27
N LEU A 217 -13.54 33.99 -9.33
CA LEU A 217 -14.40 34.67 -8.39
C LEU A 217 -15.54 35.25 -9.17
N GLU A 218 -16.77 35.04 -8.76
CA GLU A 218 -17.96 35.55 -9.41
C GLU A 218 -18.83 36.33 -8.43
N PHE A 219 -19.35 37.45 -8.88
CA PHE A 219 -20.42 38.18 -8.25
C PHE A 219 -21.75 37.83 -8.94
N ILE A 220 -22.65 37.20 -8.20
CA ILE A 220 -23.94 36.72 -8.69
C ILE A 220 -25.04 37.50 -7.98
N TYR A 221 -25.92 38.10 -8.73
CA TYR A 221 -27.12 38.76 -8.19
C TYR A 221 -28.37 38.34 -8.96
N SER A 222 -29.51 38.37 -8.26
CA SER A 222 -30.80 38.03 -8.84
C SER A 222 -31.84 39.06 -8.40
N PHE A 223 -32.74 39.39 -9.31
CA PHE A 223 -33.88 40.26 -9.05
C PHE A 223 -35.11 39.77 -9.83
N THR A 224 -36.30 40.14 -9.38
CA THR A 224 -37.56 39.81 -10.07
C THR A 224 -38.01 40.98 -10.93
N LEU A 225 -38.28 40.73 -12.21
CA LEU A 225 -38.85 41.68 -13.15
C LEU A 225 -39.99 41.04 -13.87
N ASN A 226 -41.21 41.64 -13.80
CA ASN A 226 -42.45 41.12 -14.41
C ASN A 226 -42.68 39.65 -14.05
N ASP A 227 -42.64 39.28 -12.76
CA ASP A 227 -42.82 37.93 -12.24
C ASP A 227 -41.75 36.91 -12.71
N SER A 228 -40.70 37.36 -13.36
CA SER A 228 -39.59 36.49 -13.82
C SER A 228 -38.33 36.76 -13.01
N LEU A 229 -37.71 35.73 -12.48
CA LEU A 229 -36.41 35.80 -11.80
C LEU A 229 -35.30 35.94 -12.83
N ILE A 230 -34.58 37.05 -12.79
CA ILE A 230 -33.41 37.32 -13.62
C ILE A 230 -32.16 37.15 -12.75
N THR A 231 -31.24 36.28 -13.18
CA THR A 231 -29.95 36.09 -12.53
C THR A 231 -28.84 36.55 -13.46
N THR A 232 -27.92 37.34 -12.95
CA THR A 232 -26.78 37.85 -13.69
C THR A 232 -25.50 37.50 -12.93
N THR A 233 -24.47 37.10 -13.68
CA THR A 233 -23.15 36.75 -13.14
C THR A 233 -22.11 37.68 -13.74
N THR A 234 -21.25 38.22 -12.89
CA THR A 234 -20.08 39.05 -13.28
C THR A 234 -18.83 38.38 -12.75
N GLU A 235 -17.91 38.02 -13.63
CA GLU A 235 -16.61 37.48 -13.22
C GLU A 235 -15.71 38.62 -12.74
N LEU A 236 -15.13 38.43 -11.54
CA LEU A 236 -14.19 39.38 -10.94
C LEU A 236 -12.76 38.96 -11.25
N ASN A 237 -11.91 39.94 -11.59
CA ASN A 237 -10.52 39.63 -11.91
C ASN A 237 -9.74 39.20 -10.66
N ILE A 238 -9.12 38.04 -10.71
CA ILE A 238 -8.21 37.51 -9.73
C ILE A 238 -6.89 37.07 -10.40
N GLN A 239 -5.80 37.03 -9.63
CA GLN A 239 -4.47 36.64 -10.13
C GLN A 239 -4.22 35.15 -10.07
N GLY A 240 -5.08 34.36 -9.41
CA GLY A 240 -4.92 32.93 -9.21
C GLY A 240 -3.89 32.59 -8.15
N LEU A 241 -3.85 33.38 -7.08
CA LEU A 241 -3.03 33.13 -5.89
C LEU A 241 -3.80 32.33 -4.86
N ASN A 242 -3.10 31.85 -3.81
CA ASN A 242 -3.73 31.16 -2.69
C ASN A 242 -4.53 32.09 -1.78
N VAL A 243 -4.10 33.35 -1.70
CA VAL A 243 -4.78 34.43 -0.94
C VAL A 243 -4.84 35.63 -1.82
N GLU A 244 -6.03 36.22 -2.00
CA GLU A 244 -6.26 37.42 -2.77
C GLU A 244 -7.26 38.36 -2.11
N HIS A 245 -7.08 39.64 -2.34
CA HIS A 245 -8.04 40.67 -1.99
C HIS A 245 -8.84 41.05 -3.20
N PHE A 246 -10.14 41.28 -3.03
CA PHE A 246 -11.00 41.75 -4.09
C PHE A 246 -11.78 42.97 -3.65
N PHE A 247 -12.18 43.77 -4.65
CA PHE A 247 -13.02 44.92 -4.50
C PHE A 247 -14.02 44.94 -5.66
N HIS A 248 -15.31 45.14 -5.36
CA HIS A 248 -16.35 45.24 -6.36
C HIS A 248 -17.41 46.28 -5.93
N THR A 249 -17.90 47.06 -6.88
CA THR A 249 -19.01 47.99 -6.65
C THR A 249 -20.21 47.58 -7.49
N PHE A 250 -21.39 47.70 -6.92
CA PHE A 250 -22.63 47.34 -7.57
C PHE A 250 -23.71 48.41 -7.30
N SER A 251 -24.40 48.87 -8.37
CA SER A 251 -25.52 49.79 -8.29
C SER A 251 -26.73 49.28 -9.04
N PHE A 252 -27.91 49.43 -8.46
CA PHE A 252 -29.18 49.07 -9.09
C PHE A 252 -29.68 50.14 -10.10
N GLU A 253 -29.07 51.30 -10.18
CA GLU A 253 -29.54 52.39 -11.08
C GLU A 253 -29.72 51.94 -12.52
N LYS A 254 -28.87 51.05 -13.02
CA LYS A 254 -28.92 50.55 -14.40
C LYS A 254 -30.21 49.79 -14.74
N TRP A 255 -30.94 49.34 -13.74
CA TRP A 255 -32.04 48.39 -13.92
C TRP A 255 -33.43 49.00 -13.72
N ASN A 256 -33.49 50.28 -13.29
CA ASN A 256 -34.75 51.01 -13.01
C ASN A 256 -35.70 50.24 -12.06
N ILE A 257 -35.12 49.44 -11.15
CA ILE A 257 -35.85 48.58 -10.21
C ILE A 257 -36.54 49.47 -9.17
N LYS A 258 -37.85 49.28 -8.99
CA LYS A 258 -38.62 50.00 -7.99
C LYS A 258 -38.53 49.32 -6.63
N ALA A 259 -38.73 50.11 -5.55
CA ALA A 259 -38.76 49.55 -4.20
C ALA A 259 -39.85 48.47 -4.08
N GLY A 260 -39.43 47.21 -3.77
CA GLY A 260 -40.30 46.04 -3.65
C GLY A 260 -40.25 45.06 -4.82
N GLU A 261 -39.45 45.35 -5.85
CA GLU A 261 -39.16 44.45 -6.98
C GLU A 261 -37.88 43.64 -6.76
#